data_df804b93908feb3f7919e47c7ccddad3
#
_entry.id   df804b93908feb3f7919e47c7ccddad3
#
_cell.length_a   1.000
_cell.length_b   1.000
_cell.length_c   1.000
_cell.angle_alpha   90.00
_cell.angle_beta   90.00
_cell.angle_gamma   90.00
#
_symmetry.space_group_name_H-M   'P 1'
#
loop_
_entity.id
_entity.type
_entity.pdbx_description
1 polymer ?
#
loop_
_entity_poly.entity_id
_entity_poly.type
_entity_poly.pdbx_seq_one_letter_code
_entity_poly.pdbx_strand_id
1 'polypeptide(L)'
;DTLVGYIQDKIRLSDKFEITPAVRMSHYGNYSAHIYKRDWSNGTIYPVDYDDTGRRTQFTPSLSMQYLFTPRLAGYFSWTNIYRPIKQQDLFEADILDDKPLKDEKGNVYTIGLRSRIGSNTTLGIHYAITKMSNSVTKYSVYSKKKSDYVTKAINAREDKKSFNVVLNHKLGDHWFLGASYTYLYDKFKGKDGVILDPDISWDGNQSANIDAMINHLRPINYYAMNVTYQCGKWNSSLLLNLFSGCDKDAFTNNNYIVADLSVNYKINTNKSVY
;
A
#
# COMPACT_ATOMS: atom_id res chain seq x y z
N ASP A 1 23.69 -5.48 2.89
CA ASP A 1 23.48 -4.96 4.25
C ASP A 1 22.81 -3.60 4.17
N THR A 2 21.92 -3.30 5.14
CA THR A 2 21.25 -2.00 5.24
C THR A 2 21.43 -1.45 6.64
N LEU A 3 21.93 -0.21 6.74
CA LEU A 3 22.02 0.54 7.98
C LEU A 3 20.99 1.66 7.96
N VAL A 4 20.20 1.79 9.02
CA VAL A 4 19.15 2.81 9.14
C VAL A 4 19.32 3.57 10.44
N GLY A 5 19.30 4.90 10.35
CA GLY A 5 19.19 5.81 11.46
C GLY A 5 18.09 6.83 11.22
N TYR A 6 17.50 7.37 12.29
CA TYR A 6 16.57 8.48 12.16
C TYR A 6 16.69 9.44 13.32
N ILE A 7 16.35 10.70 13.07
CA ILE A 7 16.24 11.78 14.06
C ILE A 7 14.86 12.42 13.87
N GLN A 8 14.20 12.67 14.99
CA GLN A 8 12.90 13.32 15.04
C GLN A 8 12.87 14.25 16.25
N ASP A 9 12.26 15.40 16.08
CA ASP A 9 12.02 16.35 17.17
C ASP A 9 10.53 16.72 17.24
N LYS A 10 10.01 16.81 18.46
CA LYS A 10 8.62 17.14 18.71
C LYS A 10 8.53 18.54 19.34
N ILE A 11 8.23 19.52 18.51
CA ILE A 11 8.24 20.93 18.85
C ILE A 11 6.80 21.38 19.14
N ARG A 12 6.56 21.78 20.37
CA ARG A 12 5.28 22.35 20.77
C ARG A 12 5.34 23.86 20.65
N LEU A 13 4.70 24.42 19.61
CA LEU A 13 4.68 25.86 19.36
C LEU A 13 3.65 26.60 20.20
N SER A 14 2.59 25.90 20.63
CA SER A 14 1.59 26.37 21.58
C SER A 14 0.87 25.18 22.22
N ASP A 15 -0.02 25.42 23.18
CA ASP A 15 -0.86 24.38 23.77
C ASP A 15 -1.76 23.64 22.76
N LYS A 16 -1.96 24.25 21.59
CA LYS A 16 -2.81 23.72 20.53
C LYS A 16 -2.07 23.28 19.29
N PHE A 17 -0.82 23.70 19.10
CA PHE A 17 -0.10 23.47 17.86
C PHE A 17 1.26 22.81 18.08
N GLU A 18 1.43 21.69 17.42
CA GLU A 18 2.63 20.86 17.48
C GLU A 18 3.11 20.55 16.07
N ILE A 19 4.42 20.58 15.88
CA ILE A 19 5.10 20.13 14.65
C ILE A 19 6.15 19.09 15.00
N THR A 20 6.33 18.13 14.10
CA THR A 20 7.29 17.05 14.28
C THR A 20 8.07 16.86 12.98
N PRO A 21 9.18 17.60 12.78
CA PRO A 21 10.12 17.31 11.71
C PRO A 21 10.90 16.03 12.01
N ALA A 22 11.20 15.26 10.98
CA ALA A 22 12.05 14.09 11.09
C ALA A 22 12.85 13.87 9.81
N VAL A 23 13.99 13.21 9.94
CA VAL A 23 14.77 12.72 8.81
C VAL A 23 15.25 11.31 9.10
N ARG A 24 15.06 10.45 8.13
CA ARG A 24 15.61 9.10 8.12
C ARG A 24 16.75 9.03 7.13
N MET A 25 17.88 8.48 7.58
CA MET A 25 19.00 8.09 6.75
C MET A 25 18.96 6.57 6.55
N SER A 26 19.07 6.13 5.32
CA SER A 26 19.21 4.71 4.98
C SER A 26 20.45 4.54 4.10
N HIS A 27 21.37 3.72 4.55
CA HIS A 27 22.56 3.34 3.79
C HIS A 27 22.39 1.90 3.31
N TYR A 28 22.44 1.71 2.00
CA TYR A 28 22.34 0.42 1.34
C TYR A 28 23.73 0.01 0.85
N GLY A 29 24.20 -1.13 1.32
CA GLY A 29 25.45 -1.74 0.86
C GLY A 29 25.29 -2.38 -0.51
N ASN A 30 26.40 -2.78 -1.09
CA ASN A 30 26.42 -3.57 -2.32
C ASN A 30 25.71 -4.90 -2.11
N TYR A 31 25.08 -5.40 -3.14
CA TYR A 31 24.67 -6.80 -3.19
C TYR A 31 25.05 -7.42 -4.53
N SER A 32 25.34 -8.72 -4.50
CA SER A 32 25.45 -9.55 -5.68
C SER A 32 24.46 -10.71 -5.56
N ALA A 33 23.92 -11.15 -6.67
CA ALA A 33 23.05 -12.29 -6.72
C ALA A 33 23.35 -13.15 -7.93
N HIS A 34 23.51 -14.43 -7.70
CA HIS A 34 23.61 -15.46 -8.73
C HIS A 34 22.26 -16.18 -8.80
N ILE A 35 21.61 -16.11 -9.95
CA ILE A 35 20.31 -16.75 -10.17
C ILE A 35 20.32 -17.61 -11.41
N TYR A 36 19.38 -18.56 -11.45
CA TYR A 36 19.15 -19.38 -12.62
C TYR A 36 17.84 -18.97 -13.28
N LYS A 37 17.89 -18.56 -14.55
CA LYS A 37 16.70 -18.31 -15.38
C LYS A 37 16.43 -19.52 -16.26
N ARG A 38 15.15 -19.79 -16.51
CA ARG A 38 14.72 -20.82 -17.46
C ARG A 38 14.27 -20.17 -18.76
N ASP A 39 14.84 -20.62 -19.86
CA ASP A 39 14.28 -20.35 -21.18
C ASP A 39 13.10 -21.30 -21.43
N TRP A 40 11.90 -20.74 -21.45
CA TRP A 40 10.68 -21.53 -21.61
C TRP A 40 10.50 -22.08 -23.02
N SER A 41 11.19 -21.54 -24.04
CA SER A 41 11.10 -22.00 -25.41
C SER A 41 11.79 -23.35 -25.64
N ASN A 42 12.86 -23.62 -24.90
CA ASN A 42 13.68 -24.83 -25.06
C ASN A 42 13.98 -25.59 -23.76
N GLY A 43 13.48 -25.05 -22.62
CA GLY A 43 13.67 -25.63 -21.30
C GLY A 43 15.06 -25.46 -20.69
N THR A 44 15.99 -24.77 -21.36
CA THR A 44 17.36 -24.58 -20.89
C THR A 44 17.39 -23.69 -19.65
N ILE A 45 18.19 -24.09 -18.65
CA ILE A 45 18.47 -23.30 -17.45
C ILE A 45 19.87 -22.69 -17.64
N TYR A 46 19.95 -21.35 -17.45
CA TYR A 46 21.21 -20.62 -17.55
C TYR A 46 21.43 -19.69 -16.36
N PRO A 47 22.69 -19.53 -15.91
CA PRO A 47 22.99 -18.60 -14.82
C PRO A 47 22.94 -17.17 -15.29
N VAL A 48 22.53 -16.28 -14.38
CA VAL A 48 22.57 -14.82 -14.57
C VAL A 48 23.11 -14.20 -13.29
N ASP A 49 24.16 -13.43 -13.43
CA ASP A 49 24.77 -12.69 -12.35
C ASP A 49 24.27 -11.25 -12.34
N TYR A 50 23.90 -10.76 -11.17
CA TYR A 50 23.57 -9.39 -10.93
C TYR A 50 24.49 -8.81 -9.87
N ASP A 51 25.22 -7.78 -10.27
CA ASP A 51 26.07 -7.02 -9.36
C ASP A 51 25.53 -5.59 -9.23
N ASP A 52 24.97 -5.27 -8.06
CA ASP A 52 24.70 -3.89 -7.67
C ASP A 52 25.86 -3.38 -6.82
N THR A 53 26.83 -2.75 -7.46
CA THR A 53 27.99 -2.16 -6.80
C THR A 53 27.73 -0.75 -6.25
N GLY A 54 26.52 -0.25 -6.43
CA GLY A 54 26.12 1.09 -6.02
C GLY A 54 25.80 1.18 -4.53
N ARG A 55 26.79 1.52 -3.68
CA ARG A 55 26.49 1.96 -2.33
C ARG A 55 25.66 3.24 -2.38
N ARG A 56 24.55 3.25 -1.67
CA ARG A 56 23.59 4.37 -1.71
C ARG A 56 23.27 4.83 -0.31
N THR A 57 23.43 6.10 -0.05
CA THR A 57 22.89 6.74 1.15
C THR A 57 21.74 7.65 0.75
N GLN A 58 20.59 7.42 1.35
CA GLN A 58 19.39 8.18 1.04
C GLN A 58 18.83 8.82 2.31
N PHE A 59 18.51 10.09 2.21
CA PHE A 59 17.82 10.85 3.25
C PHE A 59 16.35 11.01 2.84
N THR A 60 15.44 10.64 3.73
CA THR A 60 14.00 10.76 3.54
C THR A 60 13.42 11.64 4.65
N PRO A 61 13.25 12.96 4.39
CA PRO A 61 12.65 13.88 5.34
C PRO A 61 11.14 13.64 5.47
N SER A 62 10.60 14.01 6.63
CA SER A 62 9.18 14.06 6.89
C SER A 62 8.82 15.20 7.83
N LEU A 63 7.58 15.65 7.75
CA LEU A 63 7.03 16.70 8.59
C LEU A 63 5.59 16.31 8.97
N SER A 64 5.30 16.32 10.25
CA SER A 64 3.92 16.19 10.76
C SER A 64 3.54 17.45 11.52
N MET A 65 2.28 17.84 11.41
CA MET A 65 1.68 18.97 12.10
C MET A 65 0.36 18.52 12.70
N GLN A 66 0.06 18.97 13.91
CA GLN A 66 -1.19 18.73 14.58
C GLN A 66 -1.70 20.02 15.21
N TYR A 67 -2.99 20.28 15.04
CA TYR A 67 -3.68 21.41 15.65
C TYR A 67 -4.91 20.95 16.43
N LEU A 68 -5.00 21.34 17.68
CA LEU A 68 -6.13 21.09 18.55
C LEU A 68 -7.15 22.21 18.43
N PHE A 69 -8.22 22.03 17.66
CA PHE A 69 -9.32 22.99 17.56
C PHE A 69 -10.06 23.10 18.89
N THR A 70 -10.29 21.95 19.52
CA THR A 70 -10.84 21.80 20.86
C THR A 70 -10.14 20.63 21.57
N PRO A 71 -10.33 20.42 22.89
CA PRO A 71 -9.79 19.24 23.59
C PRO A 71 -10.29 17.89 23.02
N ARG A 72 -11.31 17.92 22.17
CA ARG A 72 -11.94 16.72 21.58
C ARG A 72 -11.81 16.64 20.05
N LEU A 73 -11.29 17.69 19.39
CA LEU A 73 -11.15 17.75 17.95
C LEU A 73 -9.75 18.20 17.59
N ALA A 74 -9.03 17.35 16.86
CA ALA A 74 -7.72 17.64 16.31
C ALA A 74 -7.70 17.47 14.79
N GLY A 75 -7.05 18.40 14.09
CA GLY A 75 -6.65 18.25 12.71
C GLY A 75 -5.18 17.93 12.62
N TYR A 76 -4.78 17.18 11.61
CA TYR A 76 -3.39 16.89 11.36
C TYR A 76 -3.08 16.91 9.86
N PHE A 77 -1.85 17.22 9.58
CA PHE A 77 -1.25 17.13 8.26
C PHE A 77 0.09 16.42 8.38
N SER A 78 0.44 15.58 7.42
CA SER A 78 1.77 15.04 7.30
C SER A 78 2.25 15.02 5.86
N TRP A 79 3.54 15.24 5.70
CA TRP A 79 4.28 15.01 4.48
C TRP A 79 5.46 14.08 4.77
N THR A 80 5.66 13.09 3.93
CA THR A 80 6.76 12.14 4.04
C THR A 80 7.35 11.89 2.66
N ASN A 81 8.65 12.11 2.54
CA ASN A 81 9.39 11.63 1.39
C ASN A 81 9.64 10.14 1.55
N ILE A 82 9.42 9.37 0.49
CA ILE A 82 9.60 7.93 0.47
C ILE A 82 10.63 7.51 -0.58
N TYR A 83 11.39 6.50 -0.22
CA TYR A 83 12.42 5.90 -1.06
C TYR A 83 12.44 4.40 -0.85
N ARG A 84 12.54 3.68 -1.96
CA ARG A 84 12.75 2.23 -1.96
C ARG A 84 13.79 1.87 -3.03
N PRO A 85 14.89 1.20 -2.69
CA PRO A 85 15.79 0.66 -3.69
C PRO A 85 15.06 -0.40 -4.52
N ILE A 86 15.53 -0.62 -5.74
CA ILE A 86 15.06 -1.69 -6.61
C ILE A 86 15.21 -3.01 -5.84
N LYS A 87 14.18 -3.82 -5.83
CA LYS A 87 14.23 -5.16 -5.24
C LYS A 87 14.93 -6.11 -6.22
N GLN A 88 15.66 -7.03 -5.65
CA GLN A 88 16.25 -8.13 -6.41
C GLN A 88 15.21 -8.88 -7.24
N GLN A 89 14.02 -9.09 -6.67
CA GLN A 89 12.89 -9.72 -7.36
C GLN A 89 12.43 -8.93 -8.60
N ASP A 90 12.45 -7.59 -8.57
CA ASP A 90 12.08 -6.77 -9.72
C ASP A 90 13.04 -7.00 -10.91
N LEU A 91 14.30 -7.37 -10.64
CA LEU A 91 15.31 -7.69 -11.64
C LEU A 91 15.20 -9.11 -12.19
N PHE A 92 14.59 -10.03 -11.43
CA PHE A 92 14.56 -11.46 -11.77
C PHE A 92 13.31 -11.89 -12.52
N GLU A 93 12.16 -11.32 -12.15
CA GLU A 93 10.87 -11.74 -12.66
C GLU A 93 10.55 -11.17 -14.03
N ALA A 94 11.30 -10.18 -14.50
CA ALA A 94 11.04 -9.53 -15.77
C ALA A 94 12.34 -9.14 -16.48
N ASP A 95 12.33 -9.17 -17.82
CA ASP A 95 13.41 -8.61 -18.60
C ASP A 95 13.43 -7.09 -18.43
N ILE A 96 14.61 -6.50 -18.23
CA ILE A 96 14.80 -5.05 -18.22
C ILE A 96 14.93 -4.60 -19.68
N LEU A 97 14.37 -3.43 -20.00
CA LEU A 97 14.61 -2.80 -21.29
C LEU A 97 16.09 -2.38 -21.37
N ASP A 98 16.78 -2.81 -22.41
CA ASP A 98 18.23 -2.62 -22.57
C ASP A 98 18.65 -1.14 -22.55
N ASP A 99 17.79 -0.26 -23.05
CA ASP A 99 17.97 1.20 -23.12
C ASP A 99 17.40 1.97 -21.93
N LYS A 100 16.72 1.29 -21.00
CA LYS A 100 16.02 1.92 -19.88
C LYS A 100 16.24 1.19 -18.56
N PRO A 101 17.43 1.31 -17.96
CA PRO A 101 17.72 0.65 -16.68
C PRO A 101 16.76 1.14 -15.59
N LEU A 102 16.36 0.21 -14.72
CA LEU A 102 15.50 0.53 -13.60
C LEU A 102 16.18 1.50 -12.63
N LYS A 103 15.40 2.47 -12.15
CA LYS A 103 15.80 3.45 -11.13
C LYS A 103 15.05 3.17 -9.83
N ASP A 104 15.69 3.51 -8.72
CA ASP A 104 15.08 3.41 -7.41
C ASP A 104 13.77 4.19 -7.33
N GLU A 105 12.83 3.65 -6.61
CA GLU A 105 11.53 4.28 -6.40
C GLU A 105 11.65 5.47 -5.45
N LYS A 106 11.04 6.57 -5.85
CA LYS A 106 10.98 7.81 -5.08
C LYS A 106 9.59 8.40 -5.14
N GLY A 107 9.17 9.01 -4.05
CA GLY A 107 7.87 9.65 -4.03
C GLY A 107 7.64 10.50 -2.79
N ASN A 108 6.43 11.02 -2.70
CA ASN A 108 5.96 11.79 -1.56
C ASN A 108 4.56 11.32 -1.17
N VAL A 109 4.32 11.26 0.12
CA VAL A 109 3.01 11.01 0.71
C VAL A 109 2.57 12.27 1.44
N TYR A 110 1.37 12.72 1.15
CA TYR A 110 0.70 13.82 1.83
C TYR A 110 -0.55 13.28 2.48
N THR A 111 -0.74 13.53 3.77
CA THR A 111 -1.94 13.12 4.49
C THR A 111 -2.53 14.30 5.24
N ILE A 112 -3.84 14.45 5.15
CA ILE A 112 -4.62 15.37 5.98
C ILE A 112 -5.73 14.60 6.65
N GLY A 113 -6.03 14.94 7.89
CA GLY A 113 -7.11 14.26 8.59
C GLY A 113 -7.62 15.01 9.81
N LEU A 114 -8.71 14.46 10.33
CA LEU A 114 -9.37 14.90 11.54
C LEU A 114 -9.54 13.72 12.49
N ARG A 115 -9.41 13.96 13.77
CA ARG A 115 -9.74 13.03 14.86
C ARG A 115 -10.66 13.73 15.83
N SER A 116 -11.78 13.12 16.15
CA SER A 116 -12.77 13.68 17.05
C SER A 116 -13.18 12.64 18.10
N ARG A 117 -13.38 13.12 19.33
CA ARG A 117 -14.08 12.39 20.40
C ARG A 117 -15.43 13.04 20.61
N ILE A 118 -16.51 12.32 20.31
CA ILE A 118 -17.89 12.78 20.42
C ILE A 118 -18.46 12.17 21.71
N GLY A 119 -18.69 13.02 22.70
CA GLY A 119 -19.03 12.55 24.05
C GLY A 119 -17.87 11.76 24.70
N SER A 120 -18.22 10.76 25.53
CA SER A 120 -17.27 9.85 26.19
C SER A 120 -17.04 8.56 25.41
N ASN A 121 -17.95 8.19 24.53
CA ASN A 121 -18.10 6.84 24.03
C ASN A 121 -17.84 6.69 22.52
N THR A 122 -17.73 7.81 21.79
CA THR A 122 -17.58 7.77 20.34
C THR A 122 -16.27 8.42 19.90
N THR A 123 -15.55 7.75 19.00
CA THR A 123 -14.40 8.33 18.30
C THR A 123 -14.63 8.28 16.79
N LEU A 124 -14.31 9.37 16.11
CA LEU A 124 -14.36 9.49 14.66
C LEU A 124 -13.00 9.92 14.14
N GLY A 125 -12.49 9.18 13.17
CA GLY A 125 -11.30 9.53 12.40
C GLY A 125 -11.64 9.64 10.93
N ILE A 126 -11.15 10.69 10.28
CA ILE A 126 -11.26 10.89 8.83
C ILE A 126 -9.89 11.27 8.33
N HIS A 127 -9.41 10.62 7.29
CA HIS A 127 -8.19 11.04 6.63
C HIS A 127 -8.23 10.85 5.12
N TYR A 128 -7.49 11.70 4.45
CA TYR A 128 -7.26 11.65 3.02
C TYR A 128 -5.76 11.67 2.76
N ALA A 129 -5.27 10.74 1.96
CA ALA A 129 -3.87 10.69 1.59
C ALA A 129 -3.69 10.66 0.07
N ILE A 130 -2.64 11.34 -0.38
CA ILE A 130 -2.17 11.33 -1.77
C ILE A 130 -0.72 10.84 -1.76
N THR A 131 -0.44 9.79 -2.52
CA THR A 131 0.92 9.32 -2.79
C THR A 131 1.26 9.59 -4.25
N LYS A 132 2.39 10.25 -4.49
CA LYS A 132 2.93 10.50 -5.83
C LYS A 132 4.29 9.84 -5.94
N MET A 133 4.40 8.82 -6.77
CA MET A 133 5.65 8.13 -7.07
C MET A 133 6.18 8.58 -8.43
N SER A 134 7.47 8.88 -8.50
CA SER A 134 8.11 9.30 -9.76
C SER A 134 8.74 8.13 -10.53
N ASN A 135 9.12 7.08 -9.83
CA ASN A 135 9.82 5.92 -10.37
C ASN A 135 9.25 4.61 -9.82
N SER A 136 7.93 4.48 -9.68
CA SER A 136 7.34 3.20 -9.26
C SER A 136 7.72 2.11 -10.25
N VAL A 137 8.23 0.98 -9.75
CA VAL A 137 8.56 -0.16 -10.61
C VAL A 137 7.27 -0.92 -10.90
N THR A 138 6.93 -1.01 -12.17
CA THR A 138 5.78 -1.79 -12.64
C THR A 138 6.21 -2.76 -13.74
N LYS A 139 5.43 -3.80 -13.94
CA LYS A 139 5.65 -4.80 -14.97
C LYS A 139 4.57 -4.64 -16.04
N TYR A 140 4.92 -4.91 -17.27
CA TYR A 140 3.98 -4.93 -18.39
C TYR A 140 4.40 -5.99 -19.41
N SER A 141 3.44 -6.56 -20.10
CA SER A 141 3.68 -7.54 -21.13
C SER A 141 3.78 -6.86 -22.50
N VAL A 142 4.79 -7.23 -23.27
CA VAL A 142 5.07 -6.71 -24.61
C VAL A 142 5.23 -7.87 -25.56
N TYR A 143 4.66 -7.79 -26.76
CA TYR A 143 4.90 -8.76 -27.82
C TYR A 143 6.33 -8.59 -28.37
N SER A 144 7.15 -9.61 -28.23
CA SER A 144 8.51 -9.66 -28.78
C SER A 144 8.50 -10.33 -30.16
N LYS A 145 8.71 -9.54 -31.21
CA LYS A 145 8.85 -10.09 -32.60
C LYS A 145 9.98 -11.09 -32.71
N LYS A 146 11.06 -10.93 -31.92
CA LYS A 146 12.22 -11.83 -31.92
C LYS A 146 11.89 -13.20 -31.32
N LYS A 147 11.04 -13.22 -30.28
CA LYS A 147 10.63 -14.47 -29.61
C LYS A 147 9.29 -14.99 -30.16
N SER A 148 8.59 -14.22 -30.98
CA SER A 148 7.21 -14.49 -31.43
C SER A 148 6.25 -14.79 -30.29
N ASP A 149 6.47 -14.14 -29.14
CA ASP A 149 5.75 -14.38 -27.89
C ASP A 149 5.72 -13.10 -27.04
N TYR A 150 4.87 -13.11 -26.01
CA TYR A 150 4.81 -12.04 -25.01
C TYR A 150 5.91 -12.20 -23.97
N VAL A 151 6.58 -11.11 -23.70
CA VAL A 151 7.62 -11.04 -22.67
C VAL A 151 7.22 -9.98 -21.63
N THR A 152 7.38 -10.32 -20.35
CA THR A 152 7.17 -9.38 -19.27
C THR A 152 8.40 -8.50 -19.10
N LYS A 153 8.19 -7.20 -19.10
CA LYS A 153 9.22 -6.17 -18.91
C LYS A 153 8.96 -5.40 -17.62
N ALA A 154 10.01 -5.07 -16.88
CA ALA A 154 9.95 -4.16 -15.74
C ALA A 154 10.38 -2.76 -16.19
N ILE A 155 9.61 -1.75 -15.76
CA ILE A 155 9.90 -0.34 -16.05
C ILE A 155 9.62 0.55 -14.83
N ASN A 156 10.18 1.74 -14.85
CA ASN A 156 9.75 2.80 -13.94
C ASN A 156 8.56 3.56 -14.53
N ALA A 157 7.51 3.71 -13.75
CA ALA A 157 6.31 4.47 -14.08
C ALA A 157 6.10 5.60 -13.07
N ARG A 158 5.21 6.53 -13.39
CA ARG A 158 4.61 7.43 -12.40
C ARG A 158 3.40 6.73 -11.81
N GLU A 159 3.24 6.81 -10.51
CA GLU A 159 2.10 6.22 -9.81
C GLU A 159 1.45 7.27 -8.92
N ASP A 160 0.16 7.50 -9.12
CA ASP A 160 -0.68 8.40 -8.34
C ASP A 160 -1.67 7.55 -7.53
N LYS A 161 -1.49 7.47 -6.20
CA LYS A 161 -2.44 6.82 -5.29
C LYS A 161 -3.22 7.87 -4.51
N LYS A 162 -4.48 7.59 -4.29
CA LYS A 162 -5.35 8.36 -3.40
C LYS A 162 -6.08 7.41 -2.48
N SER A 163 -6.16 7.75 -1.22
CA SER A 163 -6.98 7.01 -0.27
C SER A 163 -7.80 7.97 0.59
N PHE A 164 -9.04 7.59 0.82
CA PHE A 164 -9.92 8.24 1.78
C PHE A 164 -10.38 7.20 2.76
N ASN A 165 -10.30 7.50 4.04
CA ASN A 165 -10.70 6.57 5.09
C ASN A 165 -11.49 7.29 6.17
N VAL A 166 -12.55 6.64 6.61
CA VAL A 166 -13.38 7.04 7.77
C VAL A 166 -13.43 5.88 8.73
N VAL A 167 -13.19 6.13 10.00
CA VAL A 167 -13.27 5.14 11.07
C VAL A 167 -14.14 5.69 12.19
N LEU A 168 -15.15 4.93 12.57
CA LEU A 168 -16.05 5.21 13.68
C LEU A 168 -15.95 4.09 14.69
N ASN A 169 -15.73 4.43 15.96
CA ASN A 169 -15.87 3.49 17.07
C ASN A 169 -16.84 4.05 18.09
N HIS A 170 -17.72 3.21 18.60
CA HIS A 170 -18.74 3.59 19.56
C HIS A 170 -18.89 2.51 20.64
N LYS A 171 -18.83 2.92 21.90
CA LYS A 171 -19.17 2.08 23.04
C LYS A 171 -20.63 2.32 23.42
N LEU A 172 -21.50 1.33 23.25
CA LEU A 172 -22.91 1.40 23.59
C LEU A 172 -23.16 0.66 24.92
N GLY A 173 -23.42 1.44 25.95
CA GLY A 173 -23.49 0.93 27.32
C GLY A 173 -22.17 0.30 27.76
N ASP A 174 -22.24 -0.70 28.64
CA ASP A 174 -21.04 -1.33 29.21
C ASP A 174 -20.59 -2.59 28.45
N HIS A 175 -21.44 -3.12 27.57
CA HIS A 175 -21.23 -4.43 26.99
C HIS A 175 -21.01 -4.43 25.47
N TRP A 176 -21.43 -3.40 24.76
CA TRP A 176 -21.36 -3.37 23.31
C TRP A 176 -20.28 -2.43 22.78
N PHE A 177 -19.50 -2.91 21.84
CA PHE A 177 -18.52 -2.14 21.11
C PHE A 177 -18.81 -2.26 19.62
N LEU A 178 -19.02 -1.13 18.98
CA LEU A 178 -19.34 -1.01 17.57
C LEU A 178 -18.18 -0.33 16.87
N GLY A 179 -17.66 -0.94 15.82
CA GLY A 179 -16.67 -0.35 14.92
C GLY A 179 -17.24 -0.33 13.51
N ALA A 180 -17.02 0.75 12.79
CA ALA A 180 -17.31 0.83 11.36
C ALA A 180 -16.19 1.58 10.65
N SER A 181 -15.82 1.14 9.47
CA SER A 181 -14.87 1.86 8.64
C SER A 181 -15.25 1.77 7.17
N TYR A 182 -14.88 2.82 6.46
CA TYR A 182 -14.93 2.89 5.01
C TYR A 182 -13.57 3.33 4.48
N THR A 183 -13.06 2.63 3.48
CA THR A 183 -11.84 2.99 2.79
C THR A 183 -12.08 2.98 1.29
N TYR A 184 -11.77 4.10 0.65
CA TYR A 184 -11.68 4.24 -0.80
C TYR A 184 -10.21 4.24 -1.19
N LEU A 185 -9.85 3.43 -2.19
CA LEU A 185 -8.51 3.36 -2.75
C LEU A 185 -8.57 3.61 -4.25
N TYR A 186 -7.71 4.50 -4.71
CA TYR A 186 -7.52 4.77 -6.14
C TYR A 186 -6.02 4.70 -6.43
N ASP A 187 -5.67 3.98 -7.46
CA ASP A 187 -4.29 3.84 -7.91
C ASP A 187 -4.25 3.93 -9.43
N LYS A 188 -3.35 4.77 -9.95
CA LYS A 188 -3.18 4.96 -11.38
C LYS A 188 -1.71 5.07 -11.74
N PHE A 189 -1.31 4.21 -12.67
CA PHE A 189 0.00 4.30 -13.31
C PHE A 189 -0.06 5.16 -14.57
N LYS A 190 1.04 5.86 -14.84
CA LYS A 190 1.27 6.62 -16.07
C LYS A 190 2.63 6.27 -16.60
N GLY A 191 2.73 6.05 -17.89
CA GLY A 191 3.99 5.79 -18.57
C GLY A 191 4.99 6.92 -18.38
N LYS A 192 6.25 6.58 -18.46
CA LYS A 192 7.40 7.47 -18.35
C LYS A 192 8.39 7.13 -19.44
N ASP A 193 9.22 8.11 -19.83
CA ASP A 193 10.30 7.93 -20.81
C ASP A 193 9.82 7.37 -22.17
N GLY A 194 8.63 7.83 -22.63
CA GLY A 194 8.03 7.44 -23.91
C GLY A 194 7.30 6.10 -23.89
N VAL A 195 7.19 5.45 -22.74
CA VAL A 195 6.35 4.25 -22.59
C VAL A 195 4.93 4.68 -22.31
N ILE A 196 4.00 4.25 -23.13
CA ILE A 196 2.56 4.46 -22.93
C ILE A 196 2.04 3.27 -22.13
N LEU A 197 1.49 3.56 -20.96
CA LEU A 197 0.80 2.59 -20.12
C LEU A 197 -0.69 2.91 -20.21
N ASP A 198 -1.42 2.18 -21.03
CA ASP A 198 -2.87 2.33 -21.17
C ASP A 198 -3.56 1.00 -20.82
N PRO A 199 -4.35 0.94 -19.74
CA PRO A 199 -5.09 -0.26 -19.40
C PRO A 199 -6.22 -0.59 -20.38
N ASP A 200 -6.67 0.40 -21.16
CA ASP A 200 -7.80 0.26 -22.07
C ASP A 200 -7.37 -0.08 -23.51
N ILE A 201 -6.07 -0.16 -23.81
CA ILE A 201 -5.61 -0.60 -25.13
C ILE A 201 -5.84 -2.10 -25.25
N SER A 202 -6.88 -2.43 -26.00
CA SER A 202 -7.16 -3.79 -26.42
C SER A 202 -6.07 -4.31 -27.38
N TRP A 203 -5.87 -5.59 -27.35
CA TRP A 203 -4.91 -6.36 -28.12
C TRP A 203 -5.15 -6.27 -29.64
N ASP A 204 -4.42 -5.45 -30.33
CA ASP A 204 -4.40 -5.45 -31.81
C ASP A 204 -3.09 -5.92 -32.45
N GLY A 205 -2.20 -6.50 -31.63
CA GLY A 205 -0.94 -7.09 -32.12
C GLY A 205 0.19 -6.10 -32.43
N ASN A 206 -0.01 -4.79 -32.25
CA ASN A 206 0.95 -3.77 -32.66
C ASN A 206 1.48 -2.87 -31.57
N GLN A 207 1.98 -3.39 -30.44
CA GLN A 207 2.64 -2.61 -29.36
C GLN A 207 1.73 -2.10 -28.23
N SER A 208 0.69 -2.77 -27.91
CA SER A 208 0.02 -2.47 -26.64
C SER A 208 0.88 -2.96 -25.47
N ALA A 209 1.46 -2.04 -24.75
CA ALA A 209 1.97 -2.29 -23.42
C ALA A 209 0.75 -2.49 -22.52
N ASN A 210 0.29 -3.73 -22.41
CA ASN A 210 -0.65 -4.05 -21.36
C ASN A 210 0.13 -3.93 -20.05
N ILE A 211 -0.14 -2.84 -19.30
CA ILE A 211 0.24 -2.85 -17.88
C ILE A 211 -0.29 -4.16 -17.41
N ASP A 212 0.54 -4.89 -16.67
CA ASP A 212 0.02 -5.97 -15.88
C ASP A 212 -1.03 -5.32 -14.96
N ALA A 213 -2.19 -5.18 -15.52
CA ALA A 213 -3.36 -4.50 -14.96
C ALA A 213 -3.80 -5.18 -13.67
N MET A 214 -3.28 -6.39 -13.45
CA MET A 214 -3.50 -7.19 -12.27
C MET A 214 -3.28 -6.43 -10.96
N ILE A 215 -2.37 -5.47 -10.90
CA ILE A 215 -2.14 -4.75 -9.64
C ILE A 215 -3.31 -3.82 -9.32
N ASN A 216 -3.92 -3.19 -10.33
CA ASN A 216 -5.02 -2.24 -10.13
C ASN A 216 -6.40 -2.90 -10.17
N HIS A 217 -6.56 -3.97 -10.96
CA HIS A 217 -7.84 -4.62 -11.19
C HIS A 217 -8.14 -5.74 -10.18
N LEU A 218 -7.12 -6.29 -9.50
CA LEU A 218 -7.30 -7.30 -8.45
C LEU A 218 -7.72 -6.74 -7.09
N ARG A 219 -7.78 -5.40 -6.93
CA ARG A 219 -8.15 -4.79 -5.65
C ARG A 219 -9.51 -4.12 -5.74
N PRO A 220 -10.41 -4.39 -4.78
CA PRO A 220 -11.61 -3.60 -4.66
C PRO A 220 -11.24 -2.13 -4.43
N ILE A 221 -12.02 -1.22 -5.02
CA ILE A 221 -11.84 0.22 -4.84
C ILE A 221 -12.40 0.67 -3.50
N ASN A 222 -13.48 0.02 -3.05
CA ASN A 222 -14.16 0.36 -1.81
C ASN A 222 -14.13 -0.82 -0.85
N TYR A 223 -13.78 -0.52 0.40
CA TYR A 223 -13.77 -1.43 1.54
C TYR A 223 -14.67 -0.88 2.64
N TYR A 224 -15.61 -1.68 3.07
CA TYR A 224 -16.44 -1.38 4.23
C TYR A 224 -16.21 -2.47 5.26
N ALA A 225 -15.92 -2.09 6.49
CA ALA A 225 -15.82 -3.04 7.60
C ALA A 225 -16.77 -2.61 8.72
N MET A 226 -17.43 -3.57 9.32
CA MET A 226 -18.22 -3.40 10.52
C MET A 226 -17.85 -4.48 11.52
N ASN A 227 -17.59 -4.06 12.75
CA ASN A 227 -17.31 -4.95 13.88
C ASN A 227 -18.32 -4.67 14.98
N VAL A 228 -18.96 -5.72 15.47
CA VAL A 228 -19.88 -5.66 16.63
C VAL A 228 -19.35 -6.66 17.66
N THR A 229 -18.95 -6.15 18.82
CA THR A 229 -18.46 -6.99 19.92
C THR A 229 -19.37 -6.84 21.13
N TYR A 230 -19.79 -7.96 21.71
CA TYR A 230 -20.52 -8.04 22.94
C TYR A 230 -19.67 -8.70 24.03
N GLN A 231 -19.54 -8.02 25.17
CA GLN A 231 -18.80 -8.54 26.34
C GLN A 231 -19.68 -8.44 27.58
N CYS A 232 -19.98 -9.55 28.20
CA CYS A 232 -20.73 -9.59 29.46
C CYS A 232 -20.29 -10.77 30.32
N GLY A 233 -19.72 -10.48 31.46
CA GLY A 233 -19.24 -11.49 32.40
C GLY A 233 -18.26 -12.45 31.76
N LYS A 234 -18.68 -13.70 31.57
CA LYS A 234 -17.85 -14.76 30.96
C LYS A 234 -17.98 -14.86 29.43
N TRP A 235 -18.89 -14.12 28.84
CA TRP A 235 -19.17 -14.14 27.41
C TRP A 235 -18.44 -13.04 26.68
N ASN A 236 -17.81 -13.39 25.56
CA ASN A 236 -17.25 -12.46 24.59
C ASN A 236 -17.57 -12.98 23.19
N SER A 237 -18.36 -12.21 22.46
CA SER A 237 -18.74 -12.56 21.08
C SER A 237 -18.44 -11.40 20.15
N SER A 238 -17.95 -11.66 18.95
CA SER A 238 -17.74 -10.65 17.94
C SER A 238 -18.18 -11.11 16.56
N LEU A 239 -18.82 -10.20 15.84
CA LEU A 239 -19.19 -10.33 14.43
C LEU A 239 -18.38 -9.30 13.65
N LEU A 240 -17.61 -9.77 12.68
CA LEU A 240 -16.90 -8.93 11.71
C LEU A 240 -17.54 -9.12 10.34
N LEU A 241 -17.91 -8.03 9.71
CA LEU A 241 -18.43 -7.99 8.34
C LEU A 241 -17.51 -7.13 7.49
N ASN A 242 -17.00 -7.68 6.38
CA ASN A 242 -16.23 -6.98 5.39
C ASN A 242 -16.96 -7.03 4.05
N LEU A 243 -17.31 -5.87 3.52
CA LEU A 243 -17.86 -5.72 2.18
C LEU A 243 -16.82 -5.07 1.28
N PHE A 244 -16.59 -5.67 0.14
CA PHE A 244 -15.68 -5.20 -0.89
C PHE A 244 -16.46 -4.88 -2.15
N SER A 245 -16.20 -3.73 -2.77
CA SER A 245 -16.88 -3.33 -3.99
C SER A 245 -15.98 -2.58 -4.97
N GLY A 246 -16.39 -2.55 -6.24
CA GLY A 246 -15.60 -1.96 -7.31
C GLY A 246 -14.42 -2.83 -7.73
N CYS A 247 -14.54 -4.16 -7.59
CA CYS A 247 -13.62 -5.10 -8.22
C CYS A 247 -13.80 -5.09 -9.73
N ASP A 248 -12.74 -5.33 -10.47
CA ASP A 248 -12.80 -5.46 -11.91
C ASP A 248 -13.64 -6.68 -12.32
N LYS A 249 -14.56 -6.49 -13.25
CA LYS A 249 -15.44 -7.54 -13.76
C LYS A 249 -14.71 -8.57 -14.60
N ASP A 250 -13.59 -8.19 -15.22
CA ASP A 250 -12.78 -9.10 -16.03
C ASP A 250 -11.91 -10.02 -15.17
N ALA A 251 -11.58 -9.58 -13.94
CA ALA A 251 -10.79 -10.34 -12.97
C ALA A 251 -11.63 -11.13 -11.96
N PHE A 252 -12.89 -10.74 -11.74
CA PHE A 252 -13.76 -11.34 -10.72
C PHE A 252 -15.14 -11.65 -11.29
N THR A 253 -15.67 -12.81 -10.96
CA THR A 253 -17.05 -13.21 -11.32
C THR A 253 -18.10 -12.21 -10.79
N ASN A 254 -17.82 -11.63 -9.60
CA ASN A 254 -18.66 -10.61 -8.98
C ASN A 254 -17.80 -9.39 -8.65
N ASN A 255 -18.30 -8.20 -8.97
CA ASN A 255 -17.56 -6.99 -8.61
C ASN A 255 -17.74 -6.57 -7.13
N ASN A 256 -18.55 -7.29 -6.39
CA ASN A 256 -18.78 -7.10 -4.95
C ASN A 256 -18.80 -8.45 -4.25
N TYR A 257 -18.26 -8.52 -3.05
CA TYR A 257 -18.36 -9.71 -2.19
C TYR A 257 -18.35 -9.31 -0.71
N ILE A 258 -18.87 -10.20 0.12
CA ILE A 258 -18.93 -10.03 1.58
C ILE A 258 -18.21 -11.21 2.23
N VAL A 259 -17.42 -10.89 3.25
CA VAL A 259 -16.82 -11.86 4.16
C VAL A 259 -17.36 -11.58 5.55
N ALA A 260 -17.87 -12.62 6.20
CA ALA A 260 -18.40 -12.54 7.56
C ALA A 260 -17.70 -13.54 8.47
N ASP A 261 -17.21 -13.06 9.60
CA ASP A 261 -16.56 -13.86 10.63
C ASP A 261 -17.32 -13.71 11.94
N LEU A 262 -17.72 -14.82 12.55
CA LEU A 262 -18.35 -14.84 13.87
C LEU A 262 -17.45 -15.61 14.84
N SER A 263 -17.13 -14.97 15.96
CA SER A 263 -16.46 -15.65 17.08
C SER A 263 -17.30 -15.57 18.35
N VAL A 264 -17.35 -16.66 19.10
CA VAL A 264 -18.02 -16.72 20.39
C VAL A 264 -17.07 -17.41 21.37
N ASN A 265 -16.77 -16.70 22.46
CA ASN A 265 -15.89 -17.17 23.51
C ASN A 265 -16.65 -17.23 24.83
N TYR A 266 -16.51 -18.36 25.55
CA TYR A 266 -17.03 -18.50 26.90
C TYR A 266 -15.89 -18.90 27.83
N LYS A 267 -15.67 -18.10 28.87
CA LYS A 267 -14.66 -18.35 29.87
C LYS A 267 -15.22 -19.25 30.97
N ILE A 268 -14.83 -20.51 30.98
CA ILE A 268 -15.30 -21.50 31.97
C ILE A 268 -14.74 -21.14 33.35
N ASN A 269 -13.45 -20.91 33.44
CA ASN A 269 -12.76 -20.46 34.66
C ASN A 269 -11.52 -19.63 34.27
N THR A 270 -10.68 -19.24 35.24
CA THR A 270 -9.48 -18.41 34.98
C THR A 270 -8.50 -19.04 33.98
N ASN A 271 -8.50 -20.37 33.83
CA ASN A 271 -7.52 -21.14 33.07
C ASN A 271 -8.08 -21.86 31.84
N LYS A 272 -9.41 -21.84 31.62
CA LYS A 272 -10.07 -22.55 30.52
C LYS A 272 -11.09 -21.65 29.82
N SER A 273 -11.06 -21.63 28.50
CA SER A 273 -12.03 -20.98 27.63
C SER A 273 -12.42 -21.89 26.46
N VAL A 274 -13.60 -21.67 25.91
CA VAL A 274 -14.08 -22.28 24.67
C VAL A 274 -14.21 -21.17 23.62
N TYR A 275 -13.71 -21.45 22.42
CA TYR A 275 -13.68 -20.53 21.28
C TYR A 275 -14.65 -21.03 20.21
#